data_2ff8ffcb60914e7bbbe080c5f1243a35
#
_entry.id   2ff8ffcb60914e7bbbe080c5f1243a35
#
_cell.length_a   1.000
_cell.length_b   1.000
_cell.length_c   1.000
_cell.angle_alpha   90.00
_cell.angle_beta   90.00
_cell.angle_gamma   90.00
#
_symmetry.space_group_name_H-M   'P 1'
#
loop_
_entity.id
_entity.type
_entity.pdbx_description
1 polymer ?
#
loop_
_entity_poly.entity_id
_entity_poly.type
_entity_poly.pdbx_seq_one_letter_code
_entity_poly.pdbx_strand_id
1 'polypeptide(L)'
;MVEKKESLQDSFLNGVRKDKNPVTVFLVNGVKLQGIITWFDNFSILLRRDGTSQLVYKHAISTIMPTQPLSFFEDEEKLWILINADLYN
;
A
#
# COMPACT_ATOMS: atom_id res chain seq x y z
N MET A 1 -27.50 -0.90 -7.57
CA MET A 1 -26.29 -0.16 -7.30
C MET A 1 -25.10 -1.08 -7.23
N VAL A 2 -24.05 -0.73 -7.92
CA VAL A 2 -22.87 -1.56 -7.93
C VAL A 2 -22.02 -1.23 -6.72
N GLU A 3 -21.74 -2.25 -5.94
CA GLU A 3 -20.85 -2.11 -4.82
C GLU A 3 -19.42 -1.99 -5.33
N LYS A 4 -18.76 -0.95 -4.92
CA LYS A 4 -17.39 -0.71 -5.35
C LYS A 4 -16.46 -1.66 -4.62
N LYS A 5 -15.86 -2.58 -5.35
CA LYS A 5 -14.84 -3.47 -4.79
C LYS A 5 -13.57 -2.69 -4.59
N GLU A 6 -13.02 -2.81 -3.40
CA GLU A 6 -11.72 -2.25 -3.11
C GLU A 6 -10.66 -3.04 -3.87
N SER A 7 -9.79 -2.37 -4.58
CA SER A 7 -8.70 -3.02 -5.30
C SER A 7 -7.63 -3.52 -4.34
N LEU A 8 -6.78 -4.42 -4.82
CA LEU A 8 -5.63 -4.88 -4.03
C LEU A 8 -4.77 -3.71 -3.62
N GLN A 9 -4.54 -2.78 -4.53
CA GLN A 9 -3.75 -1.59 -4.25
C GLN A 9 -4.37 -0.77 -3.13
N ASP A 10 -5.68 -0.53 -3.19
CA ASP A 10 -6.36 0.25 -2.16
C ASP A 10 -6.32 -0.45 -0.82
N SER A 11 -6.53 -1.76 -0.79
CA SER A 11 -6.48 -2.54 0.44
C SER A 11 -5.10 -2.49 1.06
N PHE A 12 -4.06 -2.62 0.25
CA PHE A 12 -2.68 -2.54 0.70
C PHE A 12 -2.38 -1.17 1.29
N LEU A 13 -2.72 -0.11 0.55
CA LEU A 13 -2.43 1.26 0.99
C LEU A 13 -3.22 1.61 2.25
N ASN A 14 -4.47 1.20 2.33
CA ASN A 14 -5.27 1.40 3.54
C ASN A 14 -4.67 0.66 4.73
N GLY A 15 -4.19 -0.56 4.51
CA GLY A 15 -3.59 -1.36 5.57
C GLY A 15 -2.36 -0.70 6.16
N VAL A 16 -1.42 -0.29 5.31
CA VAL A 16 -0.19 0.36 5.81
C VAL A 16 -0.49 1.70 6.44
N ARG A 17 -1.50 2.42 5.93
CA ARG A 17 -1.89 3.72 6.50
C ARG A 17 -2.48 3.54 7.89
N LYS A 18 -3.42 2.61 8.04
CA LYS A 18 -4.09 2.37 9.32
C LYS A 18 -3.12 1.86 10.38
N ASP A 19 -2.22 0.99 9.99
CA ASP A 19 -1.25 0.40 10.90
C ASP A 19 -0.10 1.34 11.22
N LYS A 20 0.00 2.47 10.52
CA LYS A 20 1.16 3.36 10.60
C LYS A 20 2.45 2.59 10.39
N ASN A 21 2.40 1.68 9.44
CA ASN A 21 3.49 0.77 9.12
C ASN A 21 4.47 1.50 8.21
N PRO A 22 5.71 1.76 8.67
CA PRO A 22 6.66 2.42 7.79
C PRO A 22 6.90 1.60 6.53
N VAL A 23 7.03 2.29 5.41
CA VAL A 23 7.24 1.64 4.12
C VAL A 23 8.49 2.17 3.46
N THR A 24 9.07 1.36 2.58
CA THR A 24 10.07 1.80 1.64
C THR A 24 9.41 1.87 0.26
N VAL A 25 9.48 3.03 -0.35
CA VAL A 25 8.91 3.29 -1.67
C VAL A 25 10.05 3.33 -2.67
N PHE A 26 10.05 2.40 -3.61
CA PHE A 26 11.06 2.36 -4.67
C PHE A 26 10.49 3.06 -5.89
N LEU A 27 11.21 4.05 -6.37
CA LEU A 27 10.81 4.78 -7.57
C LEU A 27 11.41 4.13 -8.82
N VAL A 28 10.78 4.39 -9.96
CA VAL A 28 11.24 3.79 -11.23
C VAL A 28 12.63 4.27 -11.63
N ASN A 29 13.09 5.40 -11.09
CA ASN A 29 14.44 5.90 -11.34
C ASN A 29 15.48 5.34 -10.35
N GLY A 30 15.10 4.41 -9.49
CA GLY A 30 16.00 3.78 -8.54
C GLY A 30 16.09 4.46 -7.17
N VAL A 31 15.45 5.60 -6.99
CA VAL A 31 15.45 6.29 -5.71
C VAL A 31 14.58 5.53 -4.72
N LYS A 32 15.02 5.46 -3.47
CA LYS A 32 14.27 4.88 -2.36
C LYS A 32 13.83 5.99 -1.42
N LEU A 33 12.54 5.96 -1.07
CA LEU A 33 11.97 6.85 -0.08
C LEU A 33 11.42 6.02 1.06
N GLN A 34 11.55 6.52 2.29
CA GLN A 34 11.03 5.81 3.46
C GLN A 34 10.12 6.71 4.25
N GLY A 35 9.10 6.13 4.85
CA GLY A 35 8.20 6.90 5.68
C GLY A 35 6.88 6.18 5.90
N ILE A 36 5.91 6.93 6.39
CA ILE A 36 4.57 6.42 6.67
C ILE A 36 3.60 7.06 5.68
N ILE A 37 2.80 6.22 5.05
CA ILE A 37 1.75 6.72 4.16
C ILE A 37 0.63 7.24 5.04
N THR A 38 0.35 8.55 4.94
CA THR A 38 -0.70 9.19 5.74
C THR A 38 -1.98 9.39 4.94
N TRP A 39 -1.89 9.42 3.63
CA TRP A 39 -3.05 9.53 2.76
C TRP A 39 -2.70 9.03 1.36
N PHE A 40 -3.70 8.73 0.57
CA PHE A 40 -3.50 8.38 -0.83
C PHE A 40 -4.79 8.59 -1.60
N ASP A 41 -4.64 8.76 -2.91
CA ASP A 41 -5.77 8.81 -3.83
C ASP A 41 -5.45 7.95 -5.06
N ASN A 42 -6.21 8.15 -6.15
CA ASN A 42 -6.04 7.33 -7.36
C ASN A 42 -4.68 7.54 -8.04
N PHE A 43 -4.04 8.67 -7.81
CA PHE A 43 -2.85 9.06 -8.58
C PHE A 43 -1.60 9.22 -7.73
N SER A 44 -1.75 9.39 -6.42
CA SER A 44 -0.63 9.76 -5.58
C SER A 44 -0.76 9.21 -4.16
N ILE A 45 0.36 9.24 -3.47
CA ILE A 45 0.41 8.93 -2.03
C ILE A 45 1.08 10.10 -1.31
N LEU A 46 0.70 10.27 -0.05
CA LEU A 46 1.34 11.25 0.82
C LEU A 46 2.21 10.50 1.80
N LEU A 47 3.51 10.72 1.72
CA LEU A 47 4.50 10.02 2.53
C LEU A 47 5.09 10.98 3.54
N ARG A 48 5.04 10.60 4.81
CA ARG A 48 5.55 11.44 5.89
C ARG A 48 6.77 10.80 6.51
N ARG A 49 7.80 11.62 6.70
CA ARG A 49 9.01 11.22 7.40
C ARG A 49 9.56 12.40 8.16
N ASP A 50 9.82 12.22 9.48
CA ASP A 50 10.44 13.24 10.33
C ASP A 50 9.70 14.58 10.27
N GLY A 51 8.37 14.54 10.27
CA GLY A 51 7.56 15.74 10.26
C GLY A 51 7.41 16.40 8.90
N THR A 52 8.03 15.85 7.86
CA THR A 52 7.93 16.36 6.50
C THR A 52 7.05 15.44 5.67
N SER A 53 6.09 16.04 4.96
CA SER A 53 5.22 15.29 4.06
C SER A 53 5.64 15.50 2.62
N GLN A 54 5.59 14.43 1.86
CA GLN A 54 6.04 14.41 0.48
C GLN A 54 4.95 13.77 -0.38
N LEU A 55 4.57 14.46 -1.44
CA LEU A 55 3.59 13.92 -2.39
C LEU A 55 4.34 13.12 -3.45
N VAL A 56 3.98 11.87 -3.61
CA VAL A 56 4.64 10.98 -4.56
C VAL A 56 3.60 10.44 -5.51
N TYR A 57 3.82 10.61 -6.81
CA TYR A 57 2.89 10.14 -7.82
C TYR A 57 3.05 8.65 -8.06
N LYS A 58 1.94 7.95 -8.12
CA LYS A 58 1.94 6.48 -8.25
C LYS A 58 2.66 6.01 -9.51
N HIS A 59 2.57 6.77 -10.60
CA HIS A 59 3.22 6.34 -11.84
C HIS A 59 4.75 6.39 -11.76
N ALA A 60 5.30 7.04 -10.75
CA ALA A 60 6.74 7.05 -10.51
C ALA A 60 7.18 5.93 -9.56
N ILE A 61 6.22 5.18 -9.02
CA ILE A 61 6.50 4.15 -8.02
C ILE A 61 6.63 2.79 -8.69
N SER A 62 7.70 2.09 -8.39
CA SER A 62 7.92 0.72 -8.83
C SER A 62 7.37 -0.27 -7.81
N THR A 63 7.68 -0.07 -6.55
CA THR A 63 7.33 -1.02 -5.49
C THR A 63 7.19 -0.29 -4.17
N ILE A 64 6.28 -0.77 -3.33
CA ILE A 64 6.17 -0.31 -1.95
C ILE A 64 6.33 -1.53 -1.05
N MET A 65 7.31 -1.47 -0.14
CA MET A 65 7.57 -2.57 0.78
C MET A 65 7.35 -2.12 2.22
N PRO A 66 6.37 -2.72 2.91
CA PRO A 66 6.21 -2.42 4.33
C PRO A 66 7.36 -3.02 5.13
N THR A 67 7.72 -2.39 6.25
CA THR A 67 8.78 -2.89 7.11
C THR A 67 8.28 -3.99 8.04
N GLN A 68 6.97 -4.08 8.22
CA GLN A 68 6.35 -5.08 9.07
C GLN A 68 5.22 -5.75 8.30
N PRO A 69 4.88 -6.99 8.64
CA PRO A 69 3.74 -7.65 8.00
C PRO A 69 2.47 -6.82 8.17
N LEU A 70 1.65 -6.80 7.14
CA LEU A 70 0.37 -6.11 7.19
C LEU A 70 -0.60 -6.89 8.09
N SER A 71 -1.32 -6.17 8.95
CA SER A 71 -2.21 -6.85 9.90
C SER A 71 -3.33 -7.61 9.21
N PHE A 72 -3.81 -7.16 8.05
CA PHE A 72 -4.86 -7.90 7.36
C PHE A 72 -4.34 -9.11 6.59
N PHE A 73 -3.02 -9.30 6.55
CA PHE A 73 -2.39 -10.50 6.01
C PHE A 73 -1.78 -11.39 7.09
N GLU A 74 -2.02 -11.09 8.36
CA GLU A 74 -1.50 -11.91 9.46
C GLU A 74 -2.03 -13.33 9.39
N ASP A 75 -3.26 -13.49 8.94
CA ASP A 75 -3.88 -14.78 8.78
C ASP A 75 -3.52 -15.32 7.40
N GLU A 76 -2.59 -16.27 7.36
CA GLU A 76 -2.18 -16.91 6.10
C GLU A 76 -3.36 -17.56 5.39
N GLU A 77 -4.30 -18.09 6.15
CA GLU A 77 -5.50 -18.68 5.58
C GLU A 77 -6.33 -17.64 4.86
N LYS A 78 -6.46 -16.47 5.46
CA LYS A 78 -7.20 -15.36 4.86
C LYS A 78 -6.52 -14.90 3.57
N LEU A 79 -5.21 -14.79 3.59
CA LEU A 79 -4.44 -14.43 2.41
C LEU A 79 -4.62 -15.46 1.31
N TRP A 80 -4.57 -16.73 1.67
CA TRP A 80 -4.76 -17.82 0.74
C TRP A 80 -6.14 -17.75 0.07
N ILE A 81 -7.17 -17.49 0.86
CA ILE A 81 -8.53 -17.36 0.36
C ILE A 81 -8.64 -16.21 -0.64
N LEU A 82 -8.03 -15.06 -0.32
CA LEU A 82 -8.06 -13.90 -1.21
C LEU A 82 -7.39 -14.20 -2.54
N ILE A 83 -6.24 -14.86 -2.50
CA ILE A 83 -5.51 -15.23 -3.71
C ILE A 83 -6.31 -16.21 -4.55
N ASN A 84 -6.88 -17.22 -3.91
CA ASN A 84 -7.62 -18.26 -4.63
C ASN A 84 -8.97 -17.78 -5.14
N ALA A 85 -9.58 -16.82 -4.45
CA ALA A 85 -10.82 -16.24 -4.95
C ALA A 85 -10.60 -15.58 -6.31
N ASP A 86 -9.46 -14.92 -6.50
CA ASP A 86 -9.12 -14.30 -7.76
C ASP A 86 -8.86 -15.35 -8.86
N LEU A 87 -8.30 -16.48 -8.48
CA LEU A 87 -8.00 -17.55 -9.43
C LEU A 87 -9.26 -18.24 -9.95
N TYR A 88 -10.29 -18.34 -9.12
CA TYR A 88 -11.50 -19.08 -9.47
C TYR A 88 -12.64 -18.19 -9.96
N ASN A 89 -12.43 -16.93 -10.02
CA ASN A 89 -13.39 -15.96 -10.56
C ASN A 89 -12.92 -15.42 -11.90
#